data_8e688954cc6bedb7df627be5b2f37f1a
#
_entry.id   8e688954cc6bedb7df627be5b2f37f1a
#
_cell.length_a   1.000
_cell.length_b   1.000
_cell.length_c   1.000
_cell.angle_alpha   90.00
_cell.angle_beta   90.00
_cell.angle_gamma   90.00
#
_symmetry.space_group_name_H-M   'P 1'
#
loop_
_entity.id
_entity.type
_entity.pdbx_description
1 polymer ?
#
loop_
_entity_poly.entity_id
_entity_poly.type
_entity_poly.pdbx_seq_one_letter_code
_entity_poly.pdbx_strand_id
1 'polypeptide(L)'
;AKIEDFATFIPCKLVVLTLPLVNNNLNKYFYIIKKVFEEGSKYESPNAGYSEGIYAYLIDIKLGGKNKYGDNLVIKPTLNENGANISHKSIIEICDLILKLELAWILLFSLIYFMN
;
A
#
# COMPACT_ATOMS: atom_id res chain seq x y z
N ALA A 1 2.10 18.28 2.53
CA ALA A 1 3.20 19.09 2.96
C ALA A 1 4.20 18.30 3.81
N LYS A 2 5.32 18.96 4.18
CA LYS A 2 6.42 18.30 4.89
C LYS A 2 6.05 17.78 6.27
N ILE A 3 5.17 18.47 6.98
CA ILE A 3 4.74 18.06 8.32
C ILE A 3 3.87 16.80 8.22
N GLU A 4 2.96 16.74 7.27
CA GLU A 4 2.13 15.56 7.04
C GLU A 4 2.98 14.37 6.62
N ASP A 5 3.95 14.55 5.73
CA ASP A 5 4.84 13.49 5.30
C ASP A 5 5.66 12.95 6.47
N PHE A 6 6.13 13.83 7.34
CA PHE A 6 6.86 13.42 8.54
C PHE A 6 5.96 12.64 9.51
N ALA A 7 4.74 13.15 9.76
CA ALA A 7 3.80 12.53 10.69
C ALA A 7 3.33 11.14 10.20
N THR A 8 3.22 10.94 8.88
CA THR A 8 2.76 9.67 8.29
C THR A 8 3.89 8.71 7.93
N PHE A 9 5.15 9.13 8.09
CA PHE A 9 6.31 8.36 7.67
C PHE A 9 6.39 6.98 8.34
N ILE A 10 6.31 6.93 9.67
CA ILE A 10 6.37 5.67 10.41
C ILE A 10 5.13 4.81 10.20
N PRO A 11 3.89 5.33 10.34
CA PRO A 11 2.70 4.52 10.06
C PRO A 11 2.68 3.94 8.64
N CYS A 12 3.08 4.72 7.65
CA CYS A 12 3.13 4.25 6.26
C CYS A 12 4.08 3.06 6.11
N LYS A 13 5.28 3.15 6.66
CA LYS A 13 6.24 2.04 6.60
C LYS A 13 5.75 0.81 7.35
N LEU A 14 5.07 0.99 8.47
CA LEU A 14 4.49 -0.12 9.22
C LEU A 14 3.43 -0.85 8.38
N VAL A 15 2.58 -0.12 7.67
CA VAL A 15 1.60 -0.73 6.78
C VAL A 15 2.30 -1.53 5.68
N VAL A 16 3.28 -0.95 5.01
CA VAL A 16 4.01 -1.62 3.93
C VAL A 16 4.70 -2.88 4.41
N LEU A 17 5.30 -2.84 5.60
CA LEU A 17 6.05 -3.98 6.12
C LEU A 17 5.15 -5.08 6.71
N THR A 18 3.99 -4.73 7.23
CA THR A 18 3.11 -5.69 7.90
C THR A 18 2.03 -6.28 7.01
N LEU A 19 1.54 -5.54 6.05
CA LEU A 19 0.43 -6.00 5.21
C LEU A 19 0.74 -7.28 4.43
N PRO A 20 1.93 -7.46 3.82
CA PRO A 20 2.25 -8.73 3.17
C PRO A 20 2.30 -9.91 4.13
N LEU A 21 2.70 -9.68 5.39
CA LEU A 21 2.70 -10.73 6.41
C LEU A 21 1.28 -11.15 6.77
N VAL A 22 0.39 -10.18 6.97
CA VAL A 22 -1.02 -10.42 7.29
C VAL A 22 -1.73 -11.14 6.16
N ASN A 23 -1.39 -10.81 4.92
CA ASN A 23 -2.00 -11.42 3.73
C ASN A 23 -1.28 -12.70 3.28
N ASN A 24 -0.34 -13.21 4.06
CA ASN A 24 0.37 -14.46 3.80
C ASN A 24 1.18 -14.47 2.49
N ASN A 25 1.79 -13.33 2.14
CA ASN A 25 2.65 -13.21 0.97
C ASN A 25 4.12 -13.42 1.33
N LEU A 26 4.41 -14.44 2.14
CA LEU A 26 5.76 -14.65 2.70
C LEU A 26 6.78 -15.00 1.64
N ASN A 27 6.40 -15.77 0.62
CA ASN A 27 7.34 -16.21 -0.42
C ASN A 27 7.88 -15.06 -1.25
N LYS A 28 7.10 -14.00 -1.42
CA LYS A 28 7.46 -12.84 -2.23
C LYS A 28 7.69 -11.59 -1.39
N TYR A 29 7.82 -11.74 -0.08
CA TYR A 29 7.85 -10.61 0.85
C TYR A 29 8.92 -9.58 0.46
N PHE A 30 10.17 -10.01 0.35
CA PHE A 30 11.27 -9.09 0.05
C PHE A 30 11.17 -8.50 -1.35
N TYR A 31 10.70 -9.28 -2.31
CA TYR A 31 10.48 -8.79 -3.67
C TYR A 31 9.43 -7.67 -3.68
N ILE A 32 8.30 -7.87 -3.01
CA ILE A 32 7.22 -6.89 -2.93
C ILE A 32 7.72 -5.61 -2.26
N ILE A 33 8.37 -5.73 -1.10
CA ILE A 33 8.90 -4.58 -0.36
C ILE A 33 9.87 -3.78 -1.22
N LYS A 34 10.80 -4.45 -1.88
CA LYS A 34 11.77 -3.81 -2.75
C LYS A 34 11.08 -3.02 -3.86
N LYS A 35 10.13 -3.63 -4.55
CA LYS A 35 9.40 -3.00 -5.64
C LYS A 35 8.58 -1.80 -5.18
N VAL A 36 7.90 -1.93 -4.05
CA VAL A 36 7.10 -0.85 -3.48
C VAL A 36 7.98 0.36 -3.18
N PHE A 37 9.14 0.15 -2.54
CA PHE A 37 10.02 1.27 -2.22
C PHE A 37 10.69 1.86 -3.45
N GLU A 38 11.07 1.05 -4.43
CA GLU A 38 11.64 1.55 -5.68
C GLU A 38 10.65 2.43 -6.46
N GLU A 39 9.45 1.92 -6.66
CA GLU A 39 8.46 2.60 -7.51
C GLU A 39 7.74 3.73 -6.77
N GLY A 40 7.41 3.50 -5.51
CA GLY A 40 6.71 4.49 -4.70
C GLY A 40 7.55 5.73 -4.41
N SER A 41 8.88 5.58 -4.32
CA SER A 41 9.78 6.70 -4.06
C SER A 41 9.78 7.72 -5.19
N LYS A 42 9.30 7.36 -6.37
CA LYS A 42 9.20 8.26 -7.52
C LYS A 42 8.01 9.21 -7.45
N TYR A 43 7.09 8.96 -6.53
CA TYR A 43 5.94 9.83 -6.31
C TYR A 43 6.39 11.15 -5.68
N GLU A 44 5.65 12.22 -5.95
CA GLU A 44 5.88 13.53 -5.32
C GLU A 44 5.83 13.42 -3.80
N SER A 45 4.85 12.67 -3.27
CA SER A 45 4.82 12.25 -1.88
C SER A 45 5.17 10.77 -1.80
N PRO A 46 6.39 10.41 -1.37
CA PRO A 46 6.78 8.99 -1.29
C PRO A 46 5.89 8.15 -0.40
N ASN A 47 5.36 8.72 0.69
CA ASN A 47 4.44 7.99 1.57
C ASN A 47 3.18 7.55 0.83
N ALA A 48 2.62 8.40 -0.03
CA ALA A 48 1.50 8.04 -0.88
C ALA A 48 1.88 6.93 -1.86
N GLY A 49 3.07 7.03 -2.46
CA GLY A 49 3.58 6.02 -3.37
C GLY A 49 3.76 4.66 -2.69
N TYR A 50 4.28 4.63 -1.48
CA TYR A 50 4.45 3.39 -0.72
C TYR A 50 3.10 2.77 -0.34
N SER A 51 2.17 3.59 0.13
CA SER A 51 0.85 3.12 0.54
C SER A 51 0.06 2.56 -0.64
N GLU A 52 0.05 3.25 -1.77
CA GLU A 52 -0.60 2.76 -2.98
C GLU A 52 0.12 1.54 -3.56
N GLY A 53 1.45 1.55 -3.53
CA GLY A 53 2.28 0.48 -4.07
C GLY A 53 2.06 -0.86 -3.41
N ILE A 54 1.91 -0.88 -2.08
CA ILE A 54 1.72 -2.16 -1.39
C ILE A 54 0.42 -2.84 -1.83
N TYR A 55 -0.66 -2.09 -2.02
CA TYR A 55 -1.91 -2.65 -2.52
C TYR A 55 -1.76 -3.12 -3.97
N ALA A 56 -1.07 -2.33 -4.80
CA ALA A 56 -0.86 -2.68 -6.20
C ALA A 56 -0.18 -4.03 -6.35
N TYR A 57 0.84 -4.29 -5.54
CA TYR A 57 1.58 -5.54 -5.62
C TYR A 57 0.89 -6.72 -4.95
N LEU A 58 0.14 -6.49 -3.86
CA LEU A 58 -0.52 -7.59 -3.16
C LEU A 58 -1.71 -8.15 -3.93
N ILE A 59 -2.46 -7.30 -4.63
CA ILE A 59 -3.61 -7.77 -5.43
C ILE A 59 -3.32 -7.76 -6.92
N ASP A 60 -2.09 -7.46 -7.29
CA ASP A 60 -1.58 -7.49 -8.68
C ASP A 60 -2.40 -6.64 -9.63
N ILE A 61 -2.55 -5.37 -9.27
CA ILE A 61 -3.16 -4.35 -10.12
C ILE A 61 -2.14 -3.27 -10.45
N LYS A 62 -2.41 -2.55 -11.54
CA LYS A 62 -1.61 -1.41 -11.95
C LYS A 62 -2.25 -0.13 -11.44
N LEU A 63 -1.47 0.70 -10.77
CA LEU A 63 -1.91 2.02 -10.29
C LEU A 63 -0.99 3.10 -10.85
N GLY A 64 -1.47 4.34 -10.78
CA GLY A 64 -0.72 5.47 -11.32
C GLY A 64 -0.87 5.58 -12.83
N GLY A 65 0.18 6.12 -13.48
CA GLY A 65 0.16 6.38 -14.90
C GLY A 65 -0.65 7.62 -15.25
N LYS A 66 -1.21 7.64 -16.45
CA LYS A 66 -2.01 8.77 -16.95
C LYS A 66 -3.47 8.58 -16.61
N ASN A 67 -4.03 9.52 -15.84
CA ASN A 67 -5.43 9.50 -15.47
C ASN A 67 -6.05 10.86 -15.78
N LYS A 68 -7.28 10.84 -16.32
CA LYS A 68 -8.00 12.05 -16.66
C LYS A 68 -9.08 12.31 -15.60
N TYR A 69 -9.01 13.48 -14.99
CA TYR A 69 -10.00 13.93 -14.01
C TYR A 69 -10.70 15.17 -14.57
N GLY A 70 -11.91 14.99 -15.11
CA GLY A 70 -12.59 16.06 -15.83
C GLY A 70 -11.79 16.44 -17.07
N ASP A 71 -11.38 17.72 -17.16
CA ASP A 71 -10.55 18.23 -18.26
C ASP A 71 -9.06 18.18 -17.95
N ASN A 72 -8.67 17.75 -16.75
CA ASN A 72 -7.29 17.73 -16.30
C ASN A 72 -6.68 16.34 -16.47
N LEU A 73 -5.51 16.29 -17.09
CA LEU A 73 -4.70 15.07 -17.19
C LEU A 73 -3.69 15.05 -16.05
N VAL A 74 -3.78 14.05 -15.21
CA VAL A 74 -2.82 13.84 -14.11
C VAL A 74 -1.92 12.66 -14.47
N ILE A 75 -0.60 12.89 -14.42
CA ILE A 75 0.40 11.87 -14.71
C ILE A 75 1.14 11.56 -13.41
N LYS A 76 1.09 10.32 -12.97
CA LYS A 76 1.83 9.82 -11.81
C LYS A 76 2.74 8.68 -12.26
N PRO A 77 3.86 8.42 -11.54
CA PRO A 77 4.64 7.23 -11.81
C PRO A 77 3.78 5.97 -11.71
N THR A 78 4.05 4.99 -12.55
CA THR A 78 3.29 3.75 -12.58
C THR A 78 3.75 2.82 -11.47
N LEU A 79 2.79 2.21 -10.77
CA LEU A 79 3.03 1.18 -9.77
C LEU A 79 2.56 -0.15 -10.35
N ASN A 80 3.44 -1.15 -10.34
CA ASN A 80 3.15 -2.49 -10.83
C ASN A 80 2.64 -2.48 -12.28
N GLU A 81 3.51 -2.09 -13.21
CA GLU A 81 3.16 -1.92 -14.63
C GLU A 81 2.50 -3.15 -15.25
N ASN A 82 2.92 -4.34 -14.83
CA ASN A 82 2.40 -5.60 -15.38
C ASN A 82 1.13 -6.08 -14.71
N GLY A 83 0.60 -5.34 -13.75
CA GLY A 83 -0.64 -5.68 -13.07
C GLY A 83 -1.87 -5.44 -13.92
N ALA A 84 -2.99 -6.02 -13.50
CA ALA A 84 -4.27 -5.86 -14.15
C ALA A 84 -4.86 -4.47 -13.92
N ASN A 85 -5.79 -4.08 -14.76
CA ASN A 85 -6.52 -2.82 -14.55
C ASN A 85 -7.44 -2.94 -13.33
N ILE A 86 -7.68 -1.82 -12.68
CA ILE A 86 -8.58 -1.75 -11.52
C ILE A 86 -10.01 -2.15 -11.94
N SER A 87 -10.69 -2.90 -11.06
CA SER A 87 -12.06 -3.35 -11.28
C SER A 87 -12.81 -3.32 -9.95
N HIS A 88 -14.11 -3.63 -9.98
CA HIS A 88 -14.90 -3.76 -8.75
C HIS A 88 -14.33 -4.82 -7.81
N LYS A 89 -13.83 -5.92 -8.38
CA LYS A 89 -13.18 -6.98 -7.61
C LYS A 89 -11.95 -6.45 -6.88
N SER A 90 -11.16 -5.59 -7.53
CA SER A 90 -9.97 -4.98 -6.92
C SER A 90 -10.34 -4.15 -5.70
N ILE A 91 -11.42 -3.38 -5.80
CA ILE A 91 -11.89 -2.54 -4.68
C ILE A 91 -12.27 -3.41 -3.49
N ILE A 92 -12.99 -4.50 -3.73
CA ILE A 92 -13.36 -5.45 -2.69
C ILE A 92 -12.13 -6.08 -2.05
N GLU A 93 -11.13 -6.47 -2.85
CA GLU A 93 -9.88 -7.03 -2.35
C GLU A 93 -9.10 -6.03 -1.49
N ILE A 94 -9.06 -4.77 -1.89
CA ILE A 94 -8.42 -3.70 -1.10
C ILE A 94 -9.11 -3.54 0.24
N CYS A 95 -10.44 -3.50 0.26
CA CYS A 95 -11.21 -3.39 1.50
C CYS A 95 -10.95 -4.59 2.42
N ASP A 96 -10.85 -5.79 1.85
CA ASP A 96 -10.53 -7.01 2.59
C ASP A 96 -9.14 -6.93 3.23
N LEU A 97 -8.15 -6.43 2.49
CA LEU A 97 -6.79 -6.25 3.02
C LEU A 97 -6.77 -5.24 4.17
N ILE A 98 -7.49 -4.12 4.02
CA ILE A 98 -7.57 -3.10 5.07
C ILE A 98 -8.18 -3.70 6.33
N LEU A 99 -9.26 -4.46 6.19
CA LEU A 99 -9.92 -5.10 7.33
C LEU A 99 -9.00 -6.11 8.02
N LYS A 100 -8.30 -6.94 7.25
CA LYS A 100 -7.33 -7.89 7.80
C LYS A 100 -6.22 -7.19 8.59
N LEU A 101 -5.71 -6.09 8.05
CA LEU A 101 -4.67 -5.31 8.72
C LEU A 101 -5.17 -4.73 10.02
N GLU A 102 -6.36 -4.13 10.01
CA GLU A 102 -6.95 -3.55 11.22
C GLU A 102 -7.17 -4.60 12.30
N LEU A 103 -7.72 -5.76 11.93
CA LEU A 103 -7.95 -6.85 12.89
C LEU A 103 -6.63 -7.37 13.46
N ALA A 104 -5.59 -7.50 12.64
CA ALA A 104 -4.28 -7.94 13.10
C ALA A 104 -3.67 -6.96 14.10
N TRP A 105 -3.76 -5.66 13.84
CA TRP A 105 -3.24 -4.65 14.76
C TRP A 105 -4.03 -4.58 16.05
N ILE A 106 -5.36 -4.69 15.97
CA ILE A 106 -6.21 -4.72 17.17
C ILE A 106 -5.85 -5.93 18.05
N LEU A 107 -5.67 -7.09 17.43
CA LEU A 107 -5.28 -8.31 18.16
C LEU A 107 -3.92 -8.13 18.82
N LEU A 108 -2.95 -7.57 18.11
CA LEU A 108 -1.61 -7.35 18.64
C LEU A 108 -1.63 -6.41 19.84
N PHE A 109 -2.31 -5.26 19.72
CA PHE A 109 -2.41 -4.30 20.83
C PHE A 109 -3.16 -4.88 22.01
N SER A 110 -4.19 -5.69 21.77
CA SER A 110 -4.92 -6.36 22.84
C SER A 110 -4.03 -7.34 23.61
N LEU A 111 -3.23 -8.11 22.90
CA LEU A 111 -2.28 -9.02 23.51
C LEU A 111 -1.25 -8.27 24.36
N ILE A 112 -0.70 -7.20 23.84
CA ILE A 112 0.27 -6.37 24.59
C ILE A 112 -0.38 -5.80 25.84
N TYR A 113 -1.61 -5.31 25.75
CA TYR A 113 -2.34 -4.75 26.88
C TYR A 113 -2.54 -5.78 27.99
N PHE A 114 -2.96 -7.01 27.62
CA PHE A 114 -3.22 -8.06 28.61
C PHE A 114 -1.94 -8.71 29.16
N MET A 115 -0.81 -8.53 28.49
CA MET A 115 0.48 -9.02 29.00
C MET A 115 1.13 -8.08 30.01
N ASN A 116 0.65 -6.84 30.09
CA ASN A 116 1.13 -5.86 31.07
C ASN A 116 0.13 -5.80 32.27
#